data_62c18f4b08561ae220ec955aafd99b4e
#
_entry.id   62c18f4b08561ae220ec955aafd99b4e
#
_cell.length_a   1.000
_cell.length_b   1.000
_cell.length_c   1.000
_cell.angle_alpha   90.00
_cell.angle_beta   90.00
_cell.angle_gamma   90.00
#
_symmetry.space_group_name_H-M   'P 1'
#
loop_
_entity.id
_entity.type
_entity.pdbx_description
1 polymer ?
#
loop_
_entity_poly.entity_id
_entity_poly.type
_entity_poly.pdbx_seq_one_letter_code
_entity_poly.pdbx_strand_id
1 'polypeptide(L)'
;MRGPIAACLGLALLAGAAAAAPRGREPPACRGRTAGQDRIESVAARGDLVLASGRRARLDGLRWPDDPAAAAAARAWLAGLAGRPLATREAPEPDRWGRITLDAAALDEAPVDLAGGLVAAGLVQVDAGEGDSLCRPGLLALEDAARRAGYGLWAGAAPVPTEEVARLKAMAGRFAVVEGRVRNVGERERRTYLNFAPFGTEGVTVTVSKRTWRIMLERGFSSSALRGRRVRARGIVELWRGPTLDIGAAEMIELLDEEQAPRR
;
A
#
# COMPACT_ATOMS: atom_id res chain seq x y z
N MET A 1 -29.62 49.41 45.59
CA MET A 1 -28.87 49.40 44.31
C MET A 1 -27.85 48.29 44.38
N ARG A 2 -28.14 47.18 43.72
CA ARG A 2 -27.29 45.98 43.71
C ARG A 2 -26.76 45.80 42.28
N GLY A 3 -25.42 45.88 42.10
CA GLY A 3 -24.75 45.64 40.82
C GLY A 3 -24.47 44.15 40.58
N PRO A 4 -24.47 43.66 39.33
CA PRO A 4 -24.23 42.29 39.04
C PRO A 4 -22.73 41.93 38.98
N ILE A 5 -22.40 40.81 39.57
CA ILE A 5 -21.09 40.13 39.53
C ILE A 5 -20.95 39.40 38.20
N ALA A 6 -20.00 39.82 37.38
CA ALA A 6 -19.64 39.10 36.17
C ALA A 6 -18.70 37.93 36.50
N ALA A 7 -19.15 36.70 36.24
CA ALA A 7 -18.33 35.47 36.34
C ALA A 7 -17.60 35.26 35.02
N CYS A 8 -16.26 35.37 35.02
CA CYS A 8 -15.41 34.97 33.91
C CYS A 8 -15.21 33.45 33.97
N LEU A 9 -15.80 32.71 33.02
CA LEU A 9 -15.52 31.29 32.79
C LEU A 9 -14.21 31.19 32.00
N GLY A 10 -13.14 30.75 32.65
CA GLY A 10 -11.88 30.40 32.00
C GLY A 10 -11.99 29.07 31.27
N LEU A 11 -11.88 29.10 29.94
CA LEU A 11 -11.83 27.91 29.09
C LEU A 11 -10.38 27.38 29.10
N ALA A 12 -10.12 26.31 29.83
CA ALA A 12 -8.85 25.60 29.82
C ALA A 12 -8.73 24.76 28.56
N LEU A 13 -7.91 25.17 27.61
CA LEU A 13 -7.50 24.40 26.45
C LEU A 13 -6.56 23.28 26.90
N LEU A 14 -7.07 22.06 26.99
CA LEU A 14 -6.27 20.84 27.14
C LEU A 14 -5.61 20.52 25.77
N ALA A 15 -4.35 20.92 25.63
CA ALA A 15 -3.50 20.46 24.54
C ALA A 15 -3.18 18.99 24.75
N GLY A 16 -3.92 18.11 24.05
CA GLY A 16 -3.62 16.69 23.99
C GLY A 16 -2.29 16.47 23.28
N ALA A 17 -1.26 16.03 24.00
CA ALA A 17 -0.02 15.55 23.42
C ALA A 17 -0.32 14.31 22.59
N ALA A 18 -0.30 14.44 21.26
CA ALA A 18 -0.31 13.28 20.37
C ALA A 18 0.97 12.48 20.65
N ALA A 19 0.82 11.29 21.24
CA ALA A 19 1.91 10.35 21.41
C ALA A 19 2.45 9.99 20.04
N ALA A 20 3.68 10.42 19.72
CA ALA A 20 4.37 10.00 18.51
C ALA A 20 4.54 8.49 18.55
N ALA A 21 3.93 7.79 17.58
CA ALA A 21 4.16 6.36 17.40
C ALA A 21 5.67 6.09 17.33
N PRO A 22 6.16 4.98 17.90
CA PRO A 22 7.58 4.65 17.85
C PRO A 22 8.04 4.62 16.41
N ARG A 23 9.00 5.47 16.06
CA ARG A 23 9.62 5.50 14.73
C ARG A 23 10.38 4.18 14.57
N GLY A 24 9.73 3.17 14.00
CA GLY A 24 10.39 1.94 13.60
C GLY A 24 11.61 2.28 12.74
N ARG A 25 12.69 1.53 12.93
CA ARG A 25 13.93 1.71 12.14
C ARG A 25 13.58 1.53 10.66
N GLU A 26 13.87 2.57 9.84
CA GLU A 26 13.59 2.53 8.40
C GLU A 26 14.21 1.28 7.76
N PRO A 27 13.46 0.52 6.95
CA PRO A 27 13.96 -0.67 6.28
C PRO A 27 15.21 -0.39 5.44
N PRO A 28 16.17 -1.31 5.35
CA PRO A 28 17.41 -1.09 4.59
C PRO A 28 17.17 -0.65 3.14
N ALA A 29 16.19 -1.25 2.46
CA ALA A 29 15.83 -0.91 1.08
C ALA A 29 15.26 0.51 0.91
N CYS A 30 14.85 1.16 2.00
CA CYS A 30 14.29 2.50 1.99
C CYS A 30 15.31 3.58 2.38
N ARG A 31 16.50 3.17 2.83
CA ARG A 31 17.57 4.09 3.26
C ARG A 31 18.40 4.59 2.09
N GLY A 32 19.17 5.64 2.37
CA GLY A 32 20.14 6.16 1.42
C GLY A 32 19.53 6.89 0.23
N ARG A 33 18.24 7.20 0.28
CA ARG A 33 17.59 7.99 -0.78
C ARG A 33 18.14 9.40 -0.82
N THR A 34 18.58 9.84 -2.00
CA THR A 34 19.11 11.17 -2.23
C THR A 34 17.98 12.13 -2.63
N ALA A 35 18.04 13.35 -2.06
CA ALA A 35 17.16 14.42 -2.49
C ALA A 35 17.62 14.98 -3.84
N GLY A 36 16.66 15.31 -4.70
CA GLY A 36 16.90 15.88 -6.02
C GLY A 36 15.75 16.78 -6.45
N GLN A 37 15.93 17.38 -7.63
CA GLN A 37 14.89 18.14 -8.31
C GLN A 37 14.88 17.75 -9.79
N ASP A 38 13.69 17.68 -10.38
CA ASP A 38 13.49 17.40 -11.80
C ASP A 38 12.12 17.93 -12.24
N ARG A 39 11.67 17.54 -13.43
CA ARG A 39 10.31 17.79 -13.96
C ARG A 39 9.85 16.57 -14.75
N ILE A 40 8.55 16.34 -14.81
CA ILE A 40 7.98 15.38 -15.75
C ILE A 40 7.99 15.99 -17.13
N GLU A 41 8.66 15.34 -18.08
CA GLU A 41 8.56 15.64 -19.50
C GLU A 41 7.40 14.87 -20.13
N SER A 42 7.32 13.56 -19.85
CA SER A 42 6.22 12.72 -20.32
C SER A 42 5.99 11.52 -19.41
N VAL A 43 4.87 10.81 -19.62
CA VAL A 43 4.50 9.61 -18.87
C VAL A 43 4.26 8.46 -19.85
N ALA A 44 5.04 7.39 -19.72
CA ALA A 44 4.92 6.20 -20.55
C ALA A 44 3.65 5.38 -20.21
N ALA A 45 3.30 4.45 -21.09
CA ALA A 45 2.05 3.68 -20.98
C ALA A 45 1.87 2.91 -19.67
N ARG A 46 2.99 2.47 -19.04
CA ARG A 46 2.99 1.75 -17.77
C ARG A 46 3.30 2.63 -16.56
N GLY A 47 3.16 3.96 -16.69
CA GLY A 47 3.38 4.92 -15.61
C GLY A 47 4.83 5.27 -15.34
N ASP A 48 5.78 4.79 -16.13
CA ASP A 48 7.15 5.27 -16.05
C ASP A 48 7.19 6.75 -16.41
N LEU A 49 7.90 7.54 -15.61
CA LEU A 49 8.14 8.95 -15.86
C LEU A 49 9.37 9.09 -16.77
N VAL A 50 9.27 9.91 -17.78
CA VAL A 50 10.41 10.49 -18.49
C VAL A 50 10.65 11.86 -17.88
N LEU A 51 11.82 12.06 -17.30
CA LEU A 51 12.18 13.29 -16.61
C LEU A 51 12.92 14.24 -17.58
N ALA A 52 12.83 15.53 -17.33
CA ALA A 52 13.50 16.56 -18.16
C ALA A 52 15.03 16.39 -18.21
N SER A 53 15.62 15.73 -17.21
CA SER A 53 17.00 15.29 -17.23
C SER A 53 17.30 14.14 -18.22
N GLY A 54 16.30 13.63 -18.93
CA GLY A 54 16.42 12.45 -19.82
C GLY A 54 16.39 11.11 -19.08
N ARG A 55 16.31 11.10 -17.74
CA ARG A 55 16.25 9.88 -16.95
C ARG A 55 14.85 9.28 -16.98
N ARG A 56 14.78 7.95 -16.87
CA ARG A 56 13.51 7.23 -16.68
C ARG A 56 13.34 6.91 -15.20
N ALA A 57 12.14 7.10 -14.69
CA ALA A 57 11.84 6.87 -13.29
C ALA A 57 10.50 6.13 -13.11
N ARG A 58 10.35 5.47 -11.97
CA ARG A 58 9.08 4.90 -11.50
C ARG A 58 8.79 5.41 -10.09
N LEU A 59 7.52 5.64 -9.83
CA LEU A 59 7.07 5.95 -8.48
C LEU A 59 7.11 4.70 -7.61
N ASP A 60 7.60 4.84 -6.37
CA ASP A 60 7.75 3.76 -5.43
C ASP A 60 6.41 3.36 -4.79
N GLY A 61 6.28 2.06 -4.47
CA GLY A 61 5.14 1.55 -3.71
C GLY A 61 3.83 1.46 -4.49
N LEU A 62 3.85 1.51 -5.83
CA LEU A 62 2.67 1.54 -6.67
C LEU A 62 2.58 0.37 -7.65
N ARG A 63 1.37 -0.16 -7.80
CA ARG A 63 0.95 -1.04 -8.87
C ARG A 63 0.15 -0.28 -9.90
N TRP A 64 0.69 -0.21 -11.12
CA TRP A 64 0.00 0.39 -12.25
C TRP A 64 -1.14 -0.51 -12.74
N PRO A 65 -2.34 0.04 -13.09
CA PRO A 65 -3.47 -0.77 -13.51
C PRO A 65 -3.19 -1.56 -14.80
N ASP A 66 -3.70 -2.79 -14.86
CA ASP A 66 -3.66 -3.61 -16.07
C ASP A 66 -4.79 -3.23 -17.06
N ASP A 67 -5.88 -2.62 -16.57
CA ASP A 67 -6.97 -2.12 -17.41
C ASP A 67 -6.54 -0.88 -18.20
N PRO A 68 -6.71 -0.86 -19.53
CA PRO A 68 -6.23 0.25 -20.37
C PRO A 68 -6.88 1.60 -20.05
N ALA A 69 -8.17 1.63 -19.70
CA ALA A 69 -8.88 2.87 -19.39
C ALA A 69 -8.42 3.44 -18.04
N ALA A 70 -8.27 2.59 -17.04
CA ALA A 70 -7.73 2.97 -15.75
C ALA A 70 -6.26 3.44 -15.86
N ALA A 71 -5.44 2.74 -16.66
CA ALA A 71 -4.06 3.14 -16.94
C ALA A 71 -3.99 4.50 -17.65
N ALA A 72 -4.91 4.77 -18.58
CA ALA A 72 -5.03 6.07 -19.26
C ALA A 72 -5.40 7.19 -18.28
N ALA A 73 -6.35 6.94 -17.36
CA ALA A 73 -6.75 7.90 -16.33
C ALA A 73 -5.59 8.24 -15.38
N ALA A 74 -4.86 7.23 -14.90
CA ALA A 74 -3.68 7.44 -14.06
C ALA A 74 -2.58 8.24 -14.78
N ARG A 75 -2.34 7.93 -16.06
CA ARG A 75 -1.39 8.65 -16.90
C ARG A 75 -1.81 10.11 -17.12
N ALA A 76 -3.08 10.35 -17.39
CA ALA A 76 -3.61 11.70 -17.58
C ALA A 76 -3.45 12.55 -16.32
N TRP A 77 -3.67 11.96 -15.15
CA TRP A 77 -3.47 12.63 -13.87
C TRP A 77 -2.01 13.10 -13.70
N LEU A 78 -1.02 12.21 -13.96
CA LEU A 78 0.40 12.58 -13.92
C LEU A 78 0.77 13.59 -15.00
N ALA A 79 0.23 13.45 -16.21
CA ALA A 79 0.49 14.38 -17.31
C ALA A 79 0.00 15.81 -17.00
N GLY A 80 -1.06 15.95 -16.17
CA GLY A 80 -1.50 17.25 -15.65
C GLY A 80 -0.49 17.95 -14.73
N LEU A 81 0.54 17.23 -14.27
CA LEU A 81 1.65 17.76 -13.47
C LEU A 81 2.92 17.99 -14.31
N ALA A 82 2.89 17.69 -15.63
CA ALA A 82 4.06 17.86 -16.50
C ALA A 82 4.55 19.32 -16.51
N GLY A 83 5.86 19.47 -16.61
CA GLY A 83 6.53 20.78 -16.59
C GLY A 83 6.66 21.43 -15.22
N ARG A 84 5.92 20.95 -14.19
CA ARG A 84 6.04 21.50 -12.82
C ARG A 84 7.36 21.04 -12.19
N PRO A 85 8.03 21.88 -11.37
CA PRO A 85 9.17 21.47 -10.59
C PRO A 85 8.80 20.34 -9.64
N LEU A 86 9.63 19.32 -9.57
CA LEU A 86 9.49 18.20 -8.63
C LEU A 86 10.60 18.26 -7.57
N ALA A 87 10.23 18.10 -6.31
CA ALA A 87 11.16 17.60 -5.30
C ALA A 87 11.16 16.06 -5.35
N THR A 88 12.32 15.45 -5.46
CA THR A 88 12.47 13.98 -5.54
C THR A 88 13.26 13.42 -4.38
N ARG A 89 13.00 12.17 -4.04
CA ARG A 89 13.83 11.32 -3.18
C ARG A 89 14.09 10.03 -3.92
N GLU A 90 15.31 9.83 -4.36
CA GLU A 90 15.69 8.81 -5.30
C GLU A 90 16.39 7.65 -4.61
N ALA A 91 16.05 6.41 -4.98
CA ALA A 91 16.80 5.24 -4.56
C ALA A 91 18.24 5.31 -5.09
N PRO A 92 19.23 4.77 -4.32
CA PRO A 92 20.64 4.91 -4.68
C PRO A 92 21.01 4.22 -5.99
N GLU A 93 20.27 3.18 -6.37
CA GLU A 93 20.57 2.38 -7.57
C GLU A 93 19.34 2.29 -8.48
N PRO A 94 19.52 2.39 -9.80
CA PRO A 94 18.47 2.12 -10.76
C PRO A 94 18.11 0.62 -10.76
N ASP A 95 16.91 0.30 -11.22
CA ASP A 95 16.50 -1.07 -11.41
C ASP A 95 17.19 -1.72 -12.65
N ARG A 96 16.94 -3.02 -12.85
CA ARG A 96 17.51 -3.79 -13.97
C ARG A 96 17.15 -3.26 -15.37
N TRP A 97 16.20 -2.33 -15.47
CA TRP A 97 15.84 -1.66 -16.73
C TRP A 97 16.37 -0.22 -16.80
N GLY A 98 17.23 0.17 -15.87
CA GLY A 98 17.84 1.50 -15.81
C GLY A 98 16.88 2.60 -15.34
N ARG A 99 15.75 2.24 -14.68
CA ARG A 99 14.82 3.22 -14.14
C ARG A 99 15.16 3.53 -12.69
N ILE A 100 15.07 4.80 -12.34
CA ILE A 100 15.25 5.26 -10.96
C ILE A 100 13.92 5.05 -10.21
N THR A 101 13.97 4.40 -9.05
CA THR A 101 12.82 4.36 -8.15
C THR A 101 12.83 5.61 -7.29
N LEU A 102 11.76 6.38 -7.28
CA LEU A 102 11.67 7.63 -6.54
C LEU A 102 10.32 7.88 -5.88
N ASP A 103 10.36 8.68 -4.82
CA ASP A 103 9.22 9.47 -4.35
C ASP A 103 9.32 10.87 -4.93
N ALA A 104 8.20 11.49 -5.29
CA ALA A 104 8.19 12.83 -5.84
C ALA A 104 6.98 13.62 -5.38
N ALA A 105 7.18 14.92 -5.20
CA ALA A 105 6.12 15.90 -5.00
C ALA A 105 6.28 17.06 -5.99
N ALA A 106 5.20 17.40 -6.69
CA ALA A 106 5.17 18.62 -7.50
C ALA A 106 5.14 19.84 -6.57
N LEU A 107 6.04 20.79 -6.83
CA LEU A 107 6.18 22.01 -6.05
C LEU A 107 5.24 23.07 -6.63
N ASP A 108 4.21 23.37 -5.87
CA ASP A 108 3.23 24.44 -6.10
C ASP A 108 2.98 25.16 -4.78
N GLU A 109 2.02 26.11 -4.74
CA GLU A 109 1.54 26.72 -3.49
C GLU A 109 1.12 25.65 -2.46
N ALA A 110 0.48 24.57 -2.94
CA ALA A 110 0.23 23.34 -2.18
C ALA A 110 0.97 22.17 -2.85
N PRO A 111 2.05 21.65 -2.27
CA PRO A 111 2.78 20.52 -2.86
C PRO A 111 1.89 19.30 -3.08
N VAL A 112 1.97 18.71 -4.27
CA VAL A 112 1.20 17.50 -4.64
C VAL A 112 2.11 16.29 -4.62
N ASP A 113 1.90 15.41 -3.65
CA ASP A 113 2.55 14.09 -3.61
C ASP A 113 2.06 13.22 -4.77
N LEU A 114 2.95 12.84 -5.68
CA LEU A 114 2.58 12.08 -6.87
C LEU A 114 2.01 10.70 -6.55
N ALA A 115 2.69 9.93 -5.72
CA ALA A 115 2.24 8.59 -5.34
C ALA A 115 0.98 8.66 -4.46
N GLY A 116 0.98 9.52 -3.44
CA GLY A 116 -0.17 9.70 -2.56
C GLY A 116 -1.40 10.19 -3.30
N GLY A 117 -1.25 11.14 -4.22
CA GLY A 117 -2.35 11.67 -5.03
C GLY A 117 -2.98 10.62 -5.95
N LEU A 118 -2.15 9.81 -6.65
CA LEU A 118 -2.64 8.69 -7.46
C LEU A 118 -3.42 7.66 -6.64
N VAL A 119 -2.90 7.30 -5.46
CA VAL A 119 -3.55 6.34 -4.57
C VAL A 119 -4.84 6.90 -4.00
N ALA A 120 -4.83 8.16 -3.52
CA ALA A 120 -6.02 8.82 -2.95
C ALA A 120 -7.14 9.00 -3.99
N ALA A 121 -6.80 9.19 -5.26
CA ALA A 121 -7.76 9.23 -6.36
C ALA A 121 -8.21 7.83 -6.83
N GLY A 122 -7.69 6.75 -6.24
CA GLY A 122 -7.99 5.37 -6.64
C GLY A 122 -7.50 5.00 -8.03
N LEU A 123 -6.49 5.70 -8.55
CA LEU A 123 -5.99 5.50 -9.92
C LEU A 123 -4.95 4.38 -10.03
N VAL A 124 -4.34 4.01 -8.91
CA VAL A 124 -3.35 2.92 -8.79
C VAL A 124 -3.60 2.16 -7.50
N GLN A 125 -2.98 0.99 -7.37
CA GLN A 125 -3.00 0.20 -6.14
C GLN A 125 -1.63 0.28 -5.44
N VAL A 126 -1.61 0.05 -4.13
CA VAL A 126 -0.38 -0.01 -3.35
C VAL A 126 0.25 -1.39 -3.47
N ASP A 127 1.53 -1.43 -3.85
CA ASP A 127 2.31 -2.66 -4.00
C ASP A 127 3.79 -2.39 -3.69
N ALA A 128 4.38 -3.19 -2.81
CA ALA A 128 5.82 -3.16 -2.54
C ALA A 128 6.66 -3.71 -3.71
N GLY A 129 6.01 -4.29 -4.73
CA GLY A 129 6.66 -4.91 -5.88
C GLY A 129 7.54 -6.10 -5.48
N GLU A 130 8.73 -6.19 -6.07
CA GLU A 130 9.72 -7.23 -5.75
C GLU A 130 10.49 -6.94 -4.44
N GLY A 131 10.22 -5.79 -3.80
CA GLY A 131 10.85 -5.38 -2.55
C GLY A 131 10.38 -6.19 -1.33
N ASP A 132 11.22 -6.20 -0.30
CA ASP A 132 10.90 -6.82 1.00
C ASP A 132 10.25 -5.84 2.00
N SER A 133 10.00 -4.62 1.56
CA SER A 133 9.44 -3.54 2.39
C SER A 133 8.72 -2.50 1.52
N LEU A 134 7.60 -2.01 2.03
CA LEU A 134 6.93 -0.83 1.49
C LEU A 134 7.53 0.41 2.18
N CYS A 135 8.27 1.23 1.42
CA CYS A 135 8.95 2.39 1.98
C CYS A 135 8.00 3.48 2.50
N ARG A 136 6.78 3.49 1.99
CA ARG A 136 5.74 4.46 2.35
C ARG A 136 4.45 3.75 2.81
N PRO A 137 4.44 3.13 4.00
CA PRO A 137 3.27 2.37 4.49
C PRO A 137 2.01 3.25 4.65
N GLY A 138 2.15 4.57 4.79
CA GLY A 138 1.03 5.50 4.80
C GLY A 138 0.18 5.50 3.53
N LEU A 139 0.70 5.01 2.39
CA LEU A 139 -0.08 4.82 1.16
C LEU A 139 -1.25 3.84 1.35
N LEU A 140 -1.12 2.85 2.23
CA LEU A 140 -2.19 1.90 2.55
C LEU A 140 -3.42 2.59 3.16
N ALA A 141 -3.21 3.59 4.02
CA ALA A 141 -4.31 4.36 4.60
C ALA A 141 -5.02 5.23 3.55
N LEU A 142 -4.27 5.80 2.59
CA LEU A 142 -4.85 6.54 1.46
C LEU A 142 -5.66 5.60 0.54
N GLU A 143 -5.12 4.43 0.24
CA GLU A 143 -5.84 3.42 -0.55
C GLU A 143 -7.12 2.95 0.15
N ASP A 144 -7.06 2.74 1.47
CA ASP A 144 -8.22 2.36 2.27
C ASP A 144 -9.31 3.44 2.23
N ALA A 145 -8.94 4.71 2.32
CA ALA A 145 -9.86 5.82 2.17
C ALA A 145 -10.48 5.88 0.76
N ALA A 146 -9.67 5.75 -0.30
CA ALA A 146 -10.13 5.72 -1.68
C ALA A 146 -11.10 4.57 -1.95
N ARG A 147 -10.79 3.39 -1.39
CA ARG A 147 -11.62 2.19 -1.51
C ARG A 147 -12.97 2.36 -0.80
N ARG A 148 -12.99 2.90 0.42
CA ARG A 148 -14.26 3.21 1.14
C ARG A 148 -15.11 4.24 0.40
N ALA A 149 -14.47 5.20 -0.26
CA ALA A 149 -15.15 6.22 -1.04
C ALA A 149 -15.57 5.73 -2.44
N GLY A 150 -15.12 4.55 -2.89
CA GLY A 150 -15.40 4.02 -4.22
C GLY A 150 -14.75 4.80 -5.35
N TYR A 151 -13.56 5.36 -5.12
CA TYR A 151 -12.85 6.16 -6.13
C TYR A 151 -12.10 5.30 -7.14
N GLY A 152 -12.11 5.73 -8.41
CA GLY A 152 -11.31 5.15 -9.48
C GLY A 152 -11.47 3.63 -9.61
N LEU A 153 -10.40 2.87 -9.44
CA LEU A 153 -10.37 1.41 -9.49
C LEU A 153 -11.32 0.75 -8.48
N TRP A 154 -11.71 1.46 -7.43
CA TRP A 154 -12.59 0.98 -6.38
C TRP A 154 -14.07 1.26 -6.64
N ALA A 155 -14.41 1.92 -7.76
CA ALA A 155 -15.79 2.15 -8.17
C ALA A 155 -16.46 0.81 -8.53
N GLY A 156 -17.30 0.29 -7.63
CA GLY A 156 -17.96 -1.01 -7.81
C GLY A 156 -17.06 -2.23 -7.65
N ALA A 157 -15.77 -2.04 -7.29
CA ALA A 157 -14.85 -3.12 -7.01
C ALA A 157 -14.52 -3.18 -5.51
N ALA A 158 -14.76 -4.34 -4.91
CA ALA A 158 -14.31 -4.67 -3.57
C ALA A 158 -13.09 -5.60 -3.66
N PRO A 159 -12.27 -5.71 -2.60
CA PRO A 159 -11.33 -6.81 -2.48
C PRO A 159 -12.02 -8.15 -2.72
N VAL A 160 -11.33 -9.07 -3.40
CA VAL A 160 -11.92 -10.37 -3.76
C VAL A 160 -11.98 -11.25 -2.51
N PRO A 161 -13.17 -11.75 -2.11
CA PRO A 161 -13.27 -12.72 -1.04
C PRO A 161 -12.45 -13.98 -1.32
N THR A 162 -11.75 -14.49 -0.31
CA THR A 162 -10.93 -15.71 -0.47
C THR A 162 -11.76 -16.97 -0.76
N GLU A 163 -13.06 -16.90 -0.56
CA GLU A 163 -14.04 -17.93 -0.90
C GLU A 163 -14.35 -17.97 -2.41
N GLU A 164 -14.12 -16.88 -3.14
CA GLU A 164 -14.33 -16.79 -4.60
C GLU A 164 -13.17 -17.41 -5.40
N VAL A 165 -12.86 -18.69 -5.13
CA VAL A 165 -11.70 -19.41 -5.71
C VAL A 165 -11.71 -19.38 -7.23
N ALA A 166 -12.87 -19.57 -7.86
CA ALA A 166 -12.99 -19.56 -9.32
C ALA A 166 -12.63 -18.19 -9.92
N ARG A 167 -13.07 -17.11 -9.29
CA ARG A 167 -12.72 -15.74 -9.71
C ARG A 167 -11.23 -15.48 -9.56
N LEU A 168 -10.63 -15.89 -8.46
CA LEU A 168 -9.19 -15.75 -8.24
C LEU A 168 -8.36 -16.58 -9.23
N LYS A 169 -8.81 -17.78 -9.60
CA LYS A 169 -8.17 -18.56 -10.67
C LYS A 169 -8.19 -17.81 -12.02
N ALA A 170 -9.30 -17.17 -12.35
CA ALA A 170 -9.42 -16.37 -13.58
C ALA A 170 -8.53 -15.10 -13.56
N MET A 171 -8.01 -14.73 -12.39
CA MET A 171 -7.07 -13.62 -12.21
C MET A 171 -5.60 -14.06 -12.21
N ALA A 172 -5.28 -15.31 -12.59
CA ALA A 172 -3.91 -15.79 -12.65
C ALA A 172 -3.01 -14.85 -13.46
N GLY A 173 -1.84 -14.51 -12.93
CA GLY A 173 -0.88 -13.55 -13.48
C GLY A 173 -1.25 -12.08 -13.24
N ARG A 174 -2.41 -11.78 -12.64
CA ARG A 174 -2.86 -10.41 -12.34
C ARG A 174 -2.71 -10.10 -10.86
N PHE A 175 -2.57 -8.82 -10.56
CA PHE A 175 -2.55 -8.34 -9.18
C PHE A 175 -3.97 -8.36 -8.59
N ALA A 176 -4.08 -8.84 -7.36
CA ALA A 176 -5.35 -8.86 -6.62
C ALA A 176 -5.15 -8.37 -5.19
N VAL A 177 -6.20 -7.74 -4.67
CA VAL A 177 -6.39 -7.50 -3.25
C VAL A 177 -7.46 -8.48 -2.78
N VAL A 178 -7.12 -9.35 -1.85
CA VAL A 178 -8.02 -10.40 -1.33
C VAL A 178 -8.32 -10.16 0.14
N GLU A 179 -9.52 -10.53 0.56
CA GLU A 179 -9.92 -10.52 1.96
C GLU A 179 -10.49 -11.85 2.39
N GLY A 180 -10.11 -12.31 3.56
CA GLY A 180 -10.66 -13.53 4.10
C GLY A 180 -10.20 -13.81 5.52
N ARG A 181 -10.74 -14.90 6.09
CA ARG A 181 -10.39 -15.37 7.42
C ARG A 181 -9.34 -16.46 7.34
N VAL A 182 -8.19 -16.23 7.97
CA VAL A 182 -7.11 -17.24 8.05
C VAL A 182 -7.58 -18.44 8.84
N ARG A 183 -7.65 -19.60 8.20
CA ARG A 183 -8.06 -20.87 8.84
C ARG A 183 -6.90 -21.54 9.54
N ASN A 184 -5.73 -21.53 8.90
CA ASN A 184 -4.55 -22.16 9.45
C ASN A 184 -3.28 -21.45 8.98
N VAL A 185 -2.26 -21.44 9.84
CA VAL A 185 -0.91 -20.98 9.51
C VAL A 185 0.03 -22.16 9.63
N GLY A 186 0.68 -22.52 8.52
CA GLY A 186 1.63 -23.62 8.43
C GLY A 186 3.05 -23.11 8.27
N GLU A 187 3.84 -23.20 9.30
CA GLU A 187 5.27 -22.87 9.22
C GLU A 187 6.05 -24.08 8.71
N ARG A 188 6.78 -23.90 7.61
CA ARG A 188 7.68 -24.91 7.04
C ARG A 188 9.10 -24.35 7.00
N GLU A 189 10.06 -25.17 6.67
CA GLU A 189 11.47 -24.80 6.65
C GLU A 189 11.75 -23.55 5.80
N ARG A 190 11.21 -23.49 4.59
CA ARG A 190 11.52 -22.44 3.62
C ARG A 190 10.48 -21.32 3.57
N ARG A 191 9.21 -21.61 3.86
CA ARG A 191 8.08 -20.67 3.75
C ARG A 191 7.08 -20.86 4.87
N THR A 192 6.30 -19.81 5.12
CA THR A 192 5.09 -19.85 5.94
C THR A 192 3.88 -19.68 5.04
N TYR A 193 2.83 -20.44 5.31
CA TYR A 193 1.61 -20.53 4.52
C TYR A 193 0.42 -20.09 5.37
N LEU A 194 -0.32 -19.10 4.90
CA LEU A 194 -1.61 -18.72 5.47
C LEU A 194 -2.69 -19.33 4.58
N ASN A 195 -3.44 -20.29 5.10
CA ASN A 195 -4.47 -21.01 4.36
C ASN A 195 -5.85 -20.48 4.74
N PHE A 196 -6.68 -20.22 3.74
CA PHE A 196 -8.01 -19.64 3.92
C PHE A 196 -9.14 -20.65 3.79
N ALA A 197 -8.85 -21.86 3.32
CA ALA A 197 -9.80 -22.95 3.24
C ALA A 197 -9.51 -24.05 4.29
N PRO A 198 -10.51 -24.92 4.60
CA PRO A 198 -10.29 -26.11 5.41
C PRO A 198 -9.26 -27.05 4.78
N PHE A 199 -8.60 -27.86 5.61
CA PHE A 199 -7.65 -28.86 5.13
C PHE A 199 -8.33 -29.84 4.16
N GLY A 200 -7.65 -30.15 3.04
CA GLY A 200 -8.17 -31.06 2.01
C GLY A 200 -9.14 -30.41 1.03
N THR A 201 -9.49 -29.13 1.19
CA THR A 201 -10.28 -28.39 0.21
C THR A 201 -9.41 -27.41 -0.56
N GLU A 202 -9.77 -27.18 -1.82
CA GLU A 202 -9.13 -26.15 -2.61
C GLU A 202 -9.48 -24.75 -2.05
N GLY A 203 -8.49 -23.90 -1.95
CA GLY A 203 -8.68 -22.53 -1.45
C GLY A 203 -7.47 -21.65 -1.72
N VAL A 204 -7.62 -20.41 -1.33
CA VAL A 204 -6.54 -19.43 -1.41
C VAL A 204 -5.47 -19.73 -0.38
N THR A 205 -4.22 -19.55 -0.80
CA THR A 205 -3.05 -19.59 0.08
C THR A 205 -2.23 -18.33 -0.11
N VAL A 206 -1.86 -17.70 1.00
CA VAL A 206 -0.83 -16.65 1.00
C VAL A 206 0.46 -17.27 1.50
N THR A 207 1.55 -17.07 0.75
CA THR A 207 2.88 -17.56 1.13
C THR A 207 3.80 -16.39 1.45
N VAL A 208 4.64 -16.57 2.45
CA VAL A 208 5.67 -15.60 2.81
C VAL A 208 7.02 -16.28 3.01
N SER A 209 8.10 -15.60 2.63
CA SER A 209 9.46 -16.07 2.89
C SER A 209 9.75 -16.10 4.39
N LYS A 210 10.76 -16.86 4.83
CA LYS A 210 11.20 -16.85 6.23
C LYS A 210 11.75 -15.49 6.67
N ARG A 211 12.32 -14.72 5.75
CA ARG A 211 12.75 -13.35 6.00
C ARG A 211 11.56 -12.45 6.30
N THR A 212 10.56 -12.45 5.42
CA THR A 212 9.33 -11.68 5.58
C THR A 212 8.57 -12.10 6.83
N TRP A 213 8.47 -13.41 7.09
CA TRP A 213 7.83 -13.96 8.29
C TRP A 213 8.48 -13.47 9.59
N ARG A 214 9.81 -13.37 9.64
CA ARG A 214 10.52 -12.80 10.79
C ARG A 214 10.13 -11.35 11.03
N ILE A 215 10.07 -10.53 9.99
CA ILE A 215 9.62 -9.14 10.09
C ILE A 215 8.17 -9.07 10.57
N MET A 216 7.31 -9.97 10.09
CA MET A 216 5.93 -10.06 10.55
C MET A 216 5.85 -10.41 12.06
N LEU A 217 6.65 -11.38 12.52
CA LEU A 217 6.71 -11.74 13.94
C LEU A 217 7.14 -10.55 14.81
N GLU A 218 8.13 -9.78 14.40
CA GLU A 218 8.58 -8.55 15.08
C GLU A 218 7.48 -7.49 15.18
N ARG A 219 6.50 -7.52 14.25
CA ARG A 219 5.31 -6.64 14.23
C ARG A 219 4.09 -7.25 14.93
N GLY A 220 4.25 -8.37 15.60
CA GLY A 220 3.17 -9.04 16.34
C GLY A 220 2.32 -10.01 15.53
N PHE A 221 2.62 -10.26 14.26
CA PHE A 221 1.96 -11.28 13.46
C PHE A 221 2.57 -12.65 13.84
N SER A 222 1.86 -13.45 14.59
CA SER A 222 2.24 -14.84 14.86
C SER A 222 1.22 -15.80 14.31
N SER A 223 1.55 -17.10 14.26
CA SER A 223 0.59 -18.13 13.84
C SER A 223 -0.66 -18.14 14.69
N SER A 224 -0.54 -17.88 15.99
CA SER A 224 -1.69 -17.76 16.91
C SER A 224 -2.46 -16.45 16.73
N ALA A 225 -1.75 -15.34 16.50
CA ALA A 225 -2.39 -14.03 16.29
C ALA A 225 -3.17 -13.95 14.96
N LEU A 226 -2.74 -14.68 13.92
CA LEU A 226 -3.38 -14.67 12.62
C LEU A 226 -4.53 -15.68 12.50
N ARG A 227 -4.46 -16.82 13.20
CA ARG A 227 -5.49 -17.85 13.09
C ARG A 227 -6.85 -17.33 13.52
N GLY A 228 -7.85 -17.52 12.65
CA GLY A 228 -9.21 -17.05 12.88
C GLY A 228 -9.45 -15.57 12.60
N ARG A 229 -8.40 -14.78 12.31
CA ARG A 229 -8.52 -13.34 12.06
C ARG A 229 -8.85 -13.07 10.58
N ARG A 230 -9.56 -11.99 10.33
CA ARG A 230 -9.74 -11.46 8.98
C ARG A 230 -8.50 -10.67 8.60
N VAL A 231 -7.99 -10.95 7.42
CA VAL A 231 -6.85 -10.23 6.85
C VAL A 231 -7.19 -9.78 5.44
N ARG A 232 -6.52 -8.71 5.02
CA ARG A 232 -6.41 -8.30 3.62
C ARG A 232 -4.98 -8.60 3.19
N ALA A 233 -4.84 -9.31 2.07
CA ALA A 233 -3.55 -9.58 1.45
C ALA A 233 -3.57 -9.09 0.01
N ARG A 234 -2.42 -8.72 -0.52
CA ARG A 234 -2.29 -8.21 -1.89
C ARG A 234 -1.04 -8.72 -2.57
N GLY A 235 -1.17 -9.05 -3.85
CA GLY A 235 -0.08 -9.60 -4.64
C GLY A 235 -0.55 -10.14 -5.98
N ILE A 236 0.39 -10.69 -6.75
CA ILE A 236 0.09 -11.38 -8.01
C ILE A 236 -0.52 -12.75 -7.66
N VAL A 237 -1.62 -13.08 -8.32
CA VAL A 237 -2.25 -14.39 -8.20
C VAL A 237 -1.46 -15.39 -9.05
N GLU A 238 -0.92 -16.40 -8.41
CA GLU A 238 -0.31 -17.57 -9.06
C GLU A 238 -1.20 -18.81 -8.88
N LEU A 239 -1.03 -19.82 -9.72
CA LEU A 239 -1.73 -21.09 -9.58
C LEU A 239 -0.75 -22.18 -9.12
N TRP A 240 -0.80 -22.49 -7.82
CA TRP A 240 -0.06 -23.60 -7.24
C TRP A 240 -0.93 -24.34 -6.22
N ARG A 241 -1.52 -25.47 -6.62
CA ARG A 241 -2.52 -26.20 -5.81
C ARG A 241 -3.74 -25.36 -5.43
N GLY A 242 -4.06 -24.32 -6.23
CA GLY A 242 -5.06 -23.32 -6.02
C GLY A 242 -4.50 -21.91 -6.16
N PRO A 243 -5.34 -20.86 -6.06
CA PRO A 243 -4.88 -19.48 -6.09
C PRO A 243 -3.90 -19.20 -4.94
N THR A 244 -2.74 -18.69 -5.29
CA THR A 244 -1.66 -18.43 -4.33
C THR A 244 -1.13 -17.02 -4.55
N LEU A 245 -0.95 -16.26 -3.46
CA LEU A 245 -0.28 -14.97 -3.46
C LEU A 245 1.05 -15.10 -2.72
N ASP A 246 2.17 -14.83 -3.39
CA ASP A 246 3.48 -14.76 -2.75
C ASP A 246 3.78 -13.34 -2.29
N ILE A 247 3.97 -13.16 -0.99
CA ILE A 247 4.11 -11.86 -0.34
C ILE A 247 5.56 -11.59 0.01
N GLY A 248 6.17 -10.60 -0.64
CA GLY A 248 7.54 -10.17 -0.37
C GLY A 248 7.66 -9.29 0.86
N ALA A 249 6.77 -8.33 1.04
CA ALA A 249 6.80 -7.33 2.11
C ALA A 249 5.69 -7.58 3.15
N ALA A 250 6.01 -7.39 4.42
CA ALA A 250 5.06 -7.61 5.52
C ALA A 250 3.84 -6.65 5.45
N GLU A 251 4.01 -5.48 4.89
CA GLU A 251 2.96 -4.47 4.68
C GLU A 251 1.87 -4.92 3.69
N MET A 252 2.15 -5.96 2.89
CA MET A 252 1.17 -6.50 1.95
C MET A 252 0.11 -7.40 2.62
N ILE A 253 0.17 -7.53 3.95
CA ILE A 253 -0.85 -8.17 4.77
C ILE A 253 -1.31 -7.20 5.85
N GLU A 254 -2.61 -6.96 5.94
CA GLU A 254 -3.26 -6.08 6.92
C GLU A 254 -4.23 -6.90 7.78
N LEU A 255 -4.26 -6.67 9.10
CA LEU A 255 -5.30 -7.18 10.00
C LEU A 255 -6.51 -6.26 9.95
N LEU A 256 -7.71 -6.82 9.76
CA LEU A 256 -8.95 -6.06 9.62
C LEU A 256 -9.81 -6.04 10.90
N ASP A 257 -9.60 -6.97 11.82
CA ASP A 257 -10.46 -7.14 12.99
C ASP A 257 -10.21 -6.10 14.12
N GLU A 258 -9.20 -5.25 13.99
CA GLU A 258 -8.91 -4.21 15.01
C GLU A 258 -9.80 -2.96 14.88
N GLU A 259 -10.48 -2.79 13.74
CA GLU A 259 -11.28 -1.60 13.45
C GLU A 259 -12.71 -1.66 13.99
N GLN A 260 -13.13 -2.77 14.59
CA GLN A 260 -14.52 -2.99 15.05
C GLN A 260 -14.69 -3.27 16.55
N ALA A 261 -13.77 -2.86 17.41
CA ALA A 261 -14.08 -2.78 18.83
C ALA A 261 -14.91 -1.51 19.09
N PRO A 262 -16.21 -1.60 19.37
CA PRO A 262 -16.96 -0.43 19.82
C PRO A 262 -16.32 0.06 21.12
N ARG A 263 -15.87 1.28 21.14
CA ARG A 263 -15.49 1.94 22.40
C ARG A 263 -16.72 1.98 23.28
N ARG A 264 -16.73 1.16 24.31
CA ARG A 264 -17.70 1.26 25.43
C ARG A 264 -17.28 2.41 26.33
#